data_531e0a779f498232dbaa4d539e9aea32
#
_entry.id   531e0a779f498232dbaa4d539e9aea32
#
_cell.length_a   1.000
_cell.length_b   1.000
_cell.length_c   1.000
_cell.angle_alpha   90.00
_cell.angle_beta   90.00
_cell.angle_gamma   90.00
#
_symmetry.space_group_name_H-M   'P 1'
#
loop_
_entity.id
_entity.type
_entity.pdbx_description
1 polymer ?
#
loop_
_entity_poly.entity_id
_entity_poly.type
_entity_poly.pdbx_seq_one_letter_code
_entity_poly.pdbx_strand_id
1 'polypeptide(L)'
;MSPSAQGLCEFIDASPSPFHVCVTTAQRLSAAGFTELSERDPWPETGRYFTVRAGSLIAWNTSEQHLPFRIVGAHTDSPNLRVKQQPDRFVSGWQV
;
A
#
# COMPACT_ATOMS: atom_id res chain seq x y z
N MET A 1 24.72 -6.03 -4.08
CA MET A 1 23.46 -5.28 -4.27
C MET A 1 23.49 -4.06 -3.36
N SER A 2 23.08 -2.89 -3.86
CA SER A 2 23.05 -1.68 -3.07
C SER A 2 22.01 -1.79 -1.94
N PRO A 3 22.15 -1.05 -0.83
CA PRO A 3 21.15 -1.05 0.23
C PRO A 3 19.74 -0.66 -0.27
N SER A 4 19.65 0.27 -1.22
CA SER A 4 18.37 0.67 -1.81
C SER A 4 17.73 -0.45 -2.62
N ALA A 5 18.51 -1.18 -3.42
CA ALA A 5 18.00 -2.30 -4.19
C ALA A 5 17.60 -3.45 -3.28
N GLN A 6 18.36 -3.71 -2.22
CA GLN A 6 18.03 -4.73 -1.23
C GLN A 6 16.72 -4.38 -0.50
N GLY A 7 16.55 -3.11 -0.10
CA GLY A 7 15.31 -2.66 0.54
C GLY A 7 14.10 -2.81 -0.38
N LEU A 8 14.25 -2.56 -1.67
CA LEU A 8 13.18 -2.79 -2.65
C LEU A 8 12.82 -4.27 -2.74
N CYS A 9 13.81 -5.16 -2.81
CA CYS A 9 13.55 -6.60 -2.86
C CYS A 9 12.84 -7.08 -1.58
N GLU A 10 13.26 -6.62 -0.43
CA GLU A 10 12.62 -6.95 0.84
C GLU A 10 11.16 -6.47 0.87
N PHE A 11 10.90 -5.28 0.36
CA PHE A 11 9.56 -4.74 0.24
C PHE A 11 8.68 -5.60 -0.66
N ILE A 12 9.19 -5.98 -1.82
CA ILE A 12 8.46 -6.82 -2.79
C ILE A 12 8.16 -8.19 -2.16
N ASP A 13 9.14 -8.81 -1.52
CA ASP A 13 8.96 -10.12 -0.88
C ASP A 13 7.93 -10.09 0.24
N ALA A 14 7.85 -8.98 0.98
CA ALA A 14 6.87 -8.79 2.05
C ALA A 14 5.48 -8.40 1.54
N SER A 15 5.31 -8.19 0.24
CA SER A 15 4.11 -7.57 -0.32
C SER A 15 3.50 -8.42 -1.45
N PRO A 16 3.02 -9.66 -1.17
CA PRO A 16 2.52 -10.56 -2.21
C PRO A 16 1.13 -10.18 -2.77
N SER A 17 0.44 -9.22 -2.19
CA SER A 17 -0.86 -8.74 -2.66
C SER A 17 -1.00 -7.24 -2.42
N PRO A 18 -1.99 -6.55 -3.06
CA PRO A 18 -2.24 -5.13 -2.78
C PRO A 18 -2.47 -4.83 -1.30
N PHE A 19 -3.13 -5.72 -0.58
CA PHE A 19 -3.36 -5.57 0.86
C PHE A 19 -2.05 -5.66 1.64
N HIS A 20 -1.17 -6.58 1.28
CA HIS A 20 0.16 -6.69 1.88
C HIS A 20 1.03 -5.46 1.57
N VAL A 21 0.93 -4.92 0.35
CA VAL A 21 1.63 -3.68 0.00
C VAL A 21 1.22 -2.57 0.96
N CYS A 22 -0.08 -2.40 1.21
CA CYS A 22 -0.58 -1.38 2.13
C CYS A 22 -0.12 -1.62 3.57
N VAL A 23 -0.14 -2.86 4.06
CA VAL A 23 0.33 -3.19 5.40
C VAL A 23 1.82 -2.90 5.55
N THR A 24 2.63 -3.35 4.59
CA THR A 24 4.08 -3.13 4.62
C THR A 24 4.42 -1.66 4.54
N THR A 25 3.73 -0.91 3.68
CA THR A 25 3.92 0.54 3.54
C THR A 25 3.53 1.27 4.83
N ALA A 26 2.39 0.89 5.42
CA ALA A 26 1.93 1.48 6.69
C ALA A 26 2.95 1.25 7.81
N GLN A 27 3.53 0.05 7.89
CA GLN A 27 4.57 -0.24 8.87
C GLN A 27 5.81 0.63 8.68
N ARG A 28 6.25 0.81 7.43
CA ARG A 28 7.39 1.66 7.12
C ARG A 28 7.12 3.12 7.40
N LEU A 29 5.93 3.61 7.08
CA LEU A 29 5.53 4.99 7.37
C LEU A 29 5.46 5.24 8.88
N SER A 30 4.88 4.32 9.63
CA SER A 30 4.82 4.43 11.09
C SER A 30 6.22 4.46 11.70
N ALA A 31 7.14 3.63 11.21
CA ALA A 31 8.52 3.63 11.65
C ALA A 31 9.25 4.93 11.29
N ALA A 32 8.84 5.61 10.23
CA ALA A 32 9.38 6.89 9.79
C ALA A 32 8.74 8.10 10.47
N GLY A 33 7.82 7.90 11.41
CA GLY A 33 7.19 8.96 12.19
C GLY A 33 5.86 9.46 11.63
N PHE A 34 5.28 8.78 10.65
CA PHE A 34 3.93 9.08 10.16
C PHE A 34 2.89 8.47 11.08
N THR A 35 1.76 9.16 11.23
CA THR A 35 0.64 8.70 12.06
C THR A 35 -0.53 8.30 11.17
N GLU A 36 -1.12 7.16 11.44
CA GLU A 36 -2.31 6.71 10.72
C GLU A 36 -3.54 7.50 11.17
N LEU A 37 -4.33 7.95 10.21
CA LEU A 37 -5.60 8.62 10.45
C LEU A 37 -6.74 7.79 9.87
N SER A 38 -7.86 7.77 10.59
CA SER A 38 -9.12 7.27 10.03
C SER A 38 -9.73 8.32 9.10
N GLU A 39 -10.36 7.88 8.01
CA GLU A 39 -11.06 8.78 7.11
C GLU A 39 -12.21 9.52 7.79
N ARG A 40 -12.73 8.98 8.90
CA ARG A 40 -13.86 9.54 9.65
C ARG A 40 -13.45 10.58 10.68
N ASP A 41 -12.16 10.62 11.02
CA ASP A 41 -11.66 11.55 12.03
C ASP A 41 -11.32 12.90 11.39
N PRO A 42 -11.40 14.00 12.17
CA PRO A 42 -10.86 15.28 11.70
C PRO A 42 -9.37 15.17 11.41
N TRP A 43 -8.95 15.71 10.27
CA TRP A 43 -7.55 15.65 9.85
C TRP A 43 -6.82 16.92 10.29
N PRO A 44 -5.65 16.78 10.95
CA PRO A 44 -4.82 17.93 11.29
C PRO A 44 -4.32 18.68 10.04
N GLU A 45 -4.09 19.98 10.17
CA GLU A 45 -3.62 20.79 9.04
C GLU A 45 -2.16 20.55 8.71
N THR A 46 -1.34 20.21 9.68
CA THR A 46 0.10 20.02 9.51
C THR A 46 0.57 18.73 10.13
N GLY A 47 1.61 18.15 9.55
CA GLY A 47 2.27 16.96 10.05
C GLY A 47 2.49 15.91 8.98
N ARG A 48 2.80 14.71 9.44
CA ARG A 48 3.04 13.54 8.59
C ARG A 48 2.01 12.48 8.93
N TYR A 49 1.15 12.19 7.97
CA TYR A 49 0.00 11.30 8.17
C TYR A 49 -0.19 10.37 6.99
N PHE A 50 -0.89 9.29 7.23
CA PHE A 50 -1.35 8.43 6.16
C PHE A 50 -2.72 7.84 6.51
N THR A 51 -3.43 7.41 5.48
CA THR A 51 -4.69 6.69 5.63
C THR A 51 -4.73 5.52 4.66
N VAL A 52 -5.40 4.45 5.07
CA VAL A 52 -5.49 3.21 4.29
C VAL A 52 -6.97 2.91 4.04
N ARG A 53 -7.29 2.60 2.79
CA ARG A 53 -8.60 2.09 2.40
C ARG A 53 -8.40 0.86 1.52
N ALA A 54 -8.77 -0.32 2.04
CA ALA A 54 -8.62 -1.59 1.33
C ALA A 54 -7.19 -1.76 0.78
N GLY A 55 -7.03 -1.88 -0.52
CA GLY A 55 -5.75 -2.01 -1.19
C GLY A 55 -5.11 -0.68 -1.60
N SER A 56 -5.54 0.44 -1.03
CA SER A 56 -5.03 1.77 -1.35
C SER A 56 -4.51 2.48 -0.11
N LEU A 57 -3.48 3.29 -0.29
CA LEU A 57 -2.89 4.07 0.79
C LEU A 57 -2.54 5.46 0.26
N ILE A 58 -2.83 6.48 1.05
CA ILE A 58 -2.43 7.85 0.79
C ILE A 58 -1.61 8.34 1.98
N ALA A 59 -0.43 8.88 1.72
CA ALA A 59 0.42 9.49 2.73
C ALA A 59 0.77 10.91 2.32
N TRP A 60 0.90 11.80 3.29
CA TRP A 60 1.27 13.18 3.02
C TRP A 60 2.12 13.74 4.13
N ASN A 61 2.92 14.73 3.77
CA ASN A 61 3.76 15.47 4.70
C ASN A 61 3.52 16.96 4.49
N THR A 62 2.84 17.57 5.45
CA THR A 62 2.57 19.01 5.46
C THR A 62 3.25 19.69 6.65
N SER A 63 4.25 19.03 7.25
CA SER A 63 5.03 19.59 8.35
C SER A 63 5.82 20.83 7.94
N GLU A 64 6.18 20.92 6.67
CA GLU A 64 6.76 22.09 6.05
C GLU A 64 5.75 22.70 5.10
N GLN A 65 5.38 23.96 5.34
CA GLN A 65 4.38 24.64 4.51
C GLN A 65 5.01 25.18 3.23
N HIS A 66 5.45 24.28 2.36
CA HIS A 66 6.00 24.63 1.06
C HIS A 66 5.01 24.29 -0.05
N LEU A 67 4.73 25.27 -0.88
CA LEU A 67 4.00 25.11 -2.11
C LEU A 67 4.96 25.25 -3.29
N PRO A 68 4.72 24.52 -4.39
CA PRO A 68 3.63 23.59 -4.66
C PRO A 68 3.83 22.20 -4.05
N PHE A 69 2.76 21.43 -4.04
CA PHE A 69 2.83 20.03 -3.64
C PHE A 69 3.67 19.20 -4.62
N ARG A 70 4.37 18.21 -4.08
CA ARG A 70 5.03 17.17 -4.86
C ARG A 70 4.24 15.88 -4.66
N ILE A 71 3.78 15.29 -5.76
CA ILE A 71 2.93 14.11 -5.71
C ILE A 71 3.64 12.97 -6.43
N VAL A 72 3.76 11.82 -5.76
CA VAL A 72 4.25 10.59 -6.35
C VAL A 72 3.12 9.58 -6.29
N GLY A 73 2.80 8.98 -7.42
CA GLY A 73 1.78 7.94 -7.51
C GLY A 73 2.37 6.63 -8.02
N ALA A 74 1.86 5.54 -7.50
CA ALA A 74 2.22 4.21 -7.94
C ALA A 74 1.04 3.27 -7.71
N HIS A 75 1.02 2.13 -8.41
CA HIS A 75 -0.01 1.13 -8.21
C HIS A 75 0.40 0.13 -7.14
N THR A 76 -0.57 -0.49 -6.50
CA THR A 76 -0.35 -1.52 -5.47
C THR A 76 -0.57 -2.92 -6.03
N ASP A 77 -1.29 -3.04 -7.13
CA ASP A 77 -1.57 -4.31 -7.77
C ASP A 77 -0.45 -4.73 -8.71
N SER A 78 -0.38 -6.02 -8.93
CA SER A 78 0.52 -6.60 -9.93
C SER A 78 -0.23 -7.75 -10.60
N PRO A 79 -0.22 -7.86 -11.93
CA PRO A 79 -0.90 -8.95 -12.61
C PRO A 79 -0.35 -10.29 -12.12
N ASN A 80 -1.21 -11.13 -11.57
CA ASN A 80 -0.84 -12.46 -11.12
C ASN A 80 -2.07 -13.38 -11.16
N LEU A 81 -1.81 -14.66 -11.04
CA LEU A 81 -2.86 -15.64 -10.92
C LEU A 81 -3.32 -15.70 -9.45
N ARG A 82 -4.62 -15.70 -9.26
CA ARG A 82 -5.23 -15.80 -7.93
C ARG A 82 -6.21 -16.96 -7.91
N VAL A 83 -6.21 -17.70 -6.83
CA VAL A 83 -7.24 -18.67 -6.57
C VAL A 83 -8.51 -17.93 -6.18
N LYS A 84 -9.57 -18.09 -6.98
CA LYS A 84 -10.86 -17.45 -6.70
C LYS A 84 -11.61 -18.22 -5.60
N GLN A 85 -12.64 -17.59 -5.04
CA GLN A 85 -13.58 -18.27 -4.17
C GLN A 85 -14.27 -19.39 -4.94
N GLN A 86 -14.48 -20.57 -4.33
CA GLN A 86 -15.00 -21.77 -4.98
C GLN A 86 -14.17 -22.13 -6.21
N PRO A 87 -12.89 -22.51 -6.01
CA PRO A 87 -11.96 -22.70 -7.13
C PRO A 87 -12.30 -23.91 -7.99
N ASP A 88 -12.95 -24.92 -7.42
CA ASP A 88 -13.35 -26.12 -8.15
C ASP A 88 -14.64 -25.86 -8.91
N ARG A 89 -14.57 -25.93 -10.22
CA ARG A 89 -15.68 -25.63 -11.09
C ARG A 89 -15.68 -26.57 -12.29
N PHE A 90 -16.85 -27.04 -12.65
CA PHE A 90 -17.02 -27.95 -13.78
C PHE A 90 -17.97 -27.33 -14.79
N VAL A 91 -17.57 -27.39 -16.05
CA VAL A 91 -18.38 -26.98 -17.19
C VAL A 91 -18.35 -28.10 -18.21
N SER A 92 -19.53 -28.65 -18.55
CA SER A 92 -19.67 -29.78 -19.52
C SER A 92 -18.76 -30.96 -19.19
N GLY A 93 -18.58 -31.27 -17.91
CA GLY A 93 -17.71 -32.35 -17.43
C GLY A 93 -16.26 -32.03 -17.33
N TRP A 94 -15.86 -30.79 -17.66
CA TRP A 94 -14.47 -30.31 -17.53
C TRP A 94 -14.32 -29.44 -16.28
N GLN A 95 -13.22 -29.66 -15.56
CA GLN A 95 -12.84 -28.77 -14.47
C GLN A 95 -12.18 -27.50 -15.05
N VAL A 96 -12.65 -26.36 -14.63
CA VAL A 96 -12.13 -25.04 -15.07
C VAL A 96 -11.77 -24.15 -13.91
#